data_8c691368235bbc129b19b84c9a575936
#
_entry.id   8c691368235bbc129b19b84c9a575936
#
_cell.length_a   1.000
_cell.length_b   1.000
_cell.length_c   1.000
_cell.angle_alpha   90.00
_cell.angle_beta   90.00
_cell.angle_gamma   90.00
#
_symmetry.space_group_name_H-M   'P 1'
#
loop_
_entity.id
_entity.type
_entity.pdbx_description
1 polymer ?
#
loop_
_entity_poly.entity_id
_entity_poly.type
_entity_poly.pdbx_seq_one_letter_code
_entity_poly.pdbx_strand_id
1 'polypeptide(L)'
;MTIGLGAVLCLAAVPVMANSESFVCVNEKDHLPPLDSQADAWYREAAALAKPDTLRPWGRIVELYSKAVERGHWKAMHNLANLYRTGWPGGVEKDTQKALDLYQKMIDLKVPQGFYDMAAMIGNRAGVKNPATDGITFLDKAASLGNLPALTELGKLYIYVADQDELGLKYTNCAAGQGYAPANYELAMYYRLVAHNYPKAAGYYLLAASQGNDDAAFFMSGVFDKTSPDVDRMWYSPDEKLHKLYDGIYDQLAADPDLRFPNLIKDHPLPPHPTQGYDADRPDWKPEQ
;
A
#
# COMPACT_ATOMS: atom_id res chain seq x y z
N MET A 1 6.15 26.44 44.50
CA MET A 1 7.29 26.64 43.60
C MET A 1 7.86 25.26 43.28
N THR A 2 7.35 24.60 42.27
CA THR A 2 7.82 23.29 41.81
C THR A 2 7.79 23.31 40.28
N ILE A 3 8.98 23.35 39.70
CA ILE A 3 9.26 23.44 38.27
C ILE A 3 9.09 22.03 37.72
N GLY A 4 8.08 21.85 36.82
CA GLY A 4 7.91 20.61 36.08
C GLY A 4 8.93 20.54 34.94
N LEU A 5 9.81 19.57 34.98
CA LEU A 5 10.66 19.19 33.85
C LEU A 5 9.79 18.59 32.74
N GLY A 6 9.63 19.33 31.66
CA GLY A 6 9.14 18.79 30.41
C GLY A 6 10.19 17.84 29.81
N ALA A 7 9.84 16.57 29.68
CA ALA A 7 10.64 15.60 28.94
C ALA A 7 10.58 15.95 27.44
N VAL A 8 11.64 16.55 26.90
CA VAL A 8 11.89 16.65 25.49
C VAL A 8 12.20 15.24 24.99
N LEU A 9 11.24 14.61 24.30
CA LEU A 9 11.51 13.42 23.52
C LEU A 9 12.46 13.83 22.38
N CYS A 10 13.75 13.59 22.56
CA CYS A 10 14.69 13.53 21.45
C CYS A 10 14.29 12.34 20.57
N LEU A 11 13.53 12.59 19.50
CA LEU A 11 13.46 11.71 18.36
C LEU A 11 14.88 11.61 17.81
N ALA A 12 15.59 10.54 18.17
CA ALA A 12 16.86 10.21 17.54
C ALA A 12 16.58 10.08 16.04
N ALA A 13 17.14 11.00 15.25
CA ALA A 13 17.11 10.90 13.80
C ALA A 13 17.69 9.54 13.40
N VAL A 14 16.85 8.62 12.95
CA VAL A 14 17.28 7.36 12.37
C VAL A 14 18.10 7.76 11.14
N PRO A 15 19.36 7.37 11.01
CA PRO A 15 20.13 7.65 9.80
C PRO A 15 19.53 6.80 8.67
N VAL A 16 18.56 7.36 7.96
CA VAL A 16 18.07 6.80 6.70
C VAL A 16 19.14 7.12 5.66
N MET A 17 20.15 6.25 5.58
CA MET A 17 21.28 6.39 4.64
C MET A 17 20.97 5.61 3.35
N ALA A 18 19.94 6.01 2.60
CA ALA A 18 19.92 5.70 1.17
C ALA A 18 20.56 6.87 0.43
N ASN A 19 21.61 6.58 -0.31
CA ASN A 19 22.23 7.56 -1.21
C ASN A 19 21.24 7.77 -2.37
N SER A 20 20.65 8.96 -2.49
CA SER A 20 19.65 9.30 -3.50
C SER A 20 20.13 9.09 -4.95
N GLU A 21 21.45 9.04 -5.15
CA GLU A 21 22.08 8.82 -6.46
C GLU A 21 22.07 7.35 -6.90
N SER A 22 21.80 6.38 -6.00
CA SER A 22 21.92 4.95 -6.30
C SER A 22 20.57 4.21 -6.44
N PHE A 23 19.42 4.89 -6.28
CA PHE A 23 18.12 4.22 -6.42
C PHE A 23 17.86 3.81 -7.87
N VAL A 24 17.68 2.51 -8.08
CA VAL A 24 17.28 1.92 -9.38
C VAL A 24 15.92 1.25 -9.21
N CYS A 25 14.95 1.68 -10.00
CA CYS A 25 13.66 1.03 -10.04
C CYS A 25 13.76 -0.35 -10.72
N VAL A 26 13.47 -1.41 -9.99
CA VAL A 26 13.44 -2.78 -10.50
C VAL A 26 12.02 -3.33 -10.47
N ASN A 27 11.74 -4.31 -11.32
CA ASN A 27 10.42 -4.95 -11.34
C ASN A 27 10.42 -6.17 -10.42
N GLU A 28 9.47 -6.23 -9.48
CA GLU A 28 9.35 -7.35 -8.55
C GLU A 28 9.27 -8.70 -9.25
N LYS A 29 8.60 -8.77 -10.41
CA LYS A 29 8.42 -10.01 -11.19
C LYS A 29 9.73 -10.66 -11.60
N ASP A 30 10.79 -9.86 -11.78
CA ASP A 30 12.12 -10.35 -12.20
C ASP A 30 12.84 -11.11 -11.07
N HIS A 31 12.34 -10.99 -9.84
CA HIS A 31 12.91 -11.59 -8.63
C HIS A 31 12.06 -12.73 -8.04
N LEU A 32 10.93 -13.05 -8.68
CA LEU A 32 10.04 -14.10 -8.18
C LEU A 32 10.49 -15.49 -8.69
N PRO A 33 10.63 -16.50 -7.81
CA PRO A 33 10.90 -17.86 -8.25
C PRO A 33 9.70 -18.43 -9.02
N PRO A 34 9.96 -19.34 -9.97
CA PRO A 34 8.89 -20.05 -10.68
C PRO A 34 8.04 -20.87 -9.71
N LEU A 35 6.76 -21.02 -10.01
CA LEU A 35 5.83 -21.80 -9.21
C LEU A 35 5.68 -23.22 -9.80
N ASP A 36 5.72 -24.24 -8.94
CA ASP A 36 5.32 -25.59 -9.29
C ASP A 36 3.82 -25.65 -9.60
N SER A 37 3.42 -26.24 -10.72
CA SER A 37 2.02 -26.25 -11.17
C SER A 37 1.07 -26.97 -10.22
N GLN A 38 1.52 -28.05 -9.58
CA GLN A 38 0.71 -28.78 -8.60
C GLN A 38 0.58 -28.00 -7.30
N ALA A 39 1.65 -27.34 -6.85
CA ALA A 39 1.61 -26.47 -5.69
C ALA A 39 0.70 -25.25 -5.93
N ASP A 40 0.72 -24.68 -7.14
CA ASP A 40 -0.18 -23.58 -7.52
C ASP A 40 -1.66 -24.02 -7.53
N ALA A 41 -1.95 -25.25 -7.96
CA ALA A 41 -3.31 -25.81 -7.88
C ALA A 41 -3.80 -25.90 -6.42
N TRP A 42 -2.99 -26.42 -5.50
CA TRP A 42 -3.32 -26.48 -4.07
C TRP A 42 -3.49 -25.09 -3.45
N TYR A 43 -2.61 -24.15 -3.82
CA TYR A 43 -2.71 -22.76 -3.37
C TYR A 43 -4.05 -22.14 -3.80
N ARG A 44 -4.44 -22.28 -5.07
CA ARG A 44 -5.70 -21.73 -5.60
C ARG A 44 -6.93 -22.36 -4.95
N GLU A 45 -6.92 -23.68 -4.71
CA GLU A 45 -7.98 -24.37 -3.98
C GLU A 45 -8.12 -23.79 -2.56
N ALA A 46 -7.00 -23.65 -1.84
CA ALA A 46 -7.00 -23.08 -0.50
C ALA A 46 -7.50 -21.62 -0.47
N ALA A 47 -7.04 -20.80 -1.42
CA ALA A 47 -7.45 -19.40 -1.53
C ALA A 47 -8.95 -19.27 -1.84
N ALA A 48 -9.50 -20.14 -2.69
CA ALA A 48 -10.95 -20.17 -2.96
C ALA A 48 -11.77 -20.53 -1.73
N LEU A 49 -11.31 -21.50 -0.92
CA LEU A 49 -11.95 -21.90 0.33
C LEU A 49 -11.84 -20.83 1.44
N ALA A 50 -10.87 -19.95 1.35
CA ALA A 50 -10.63 -18.89 2.34
C ALA A 50 -11.47 -17.63 2.12
N LYS A 51 -12.26 -17.54 1.03
CA LYS A 51 -13.10 -16.36 0.73
C LYS A 51 -14.15 -16.10 1.83
N PRO A 52 -14.55 -14.81 2.04
CA PRO A 52 -15.42 -14.40 3.17
C PRO A 52 -16.78 -15.08 3.24
N ASP A 53 -17.39 -15.39 2.10
CA ASP A 53 -18.81 -15.77 1.99
C ASP A 53 -19.11 -17.24 2.24
N THR A 54 -18.10 -18.03 2.67
CA THR A 54 -18.26 -19.45 2.91
C THR A 54 -17.89 -19.85 4.33
N LEU A 55 -18.52 -20.92 4.83
CA LEU A 55 -18.05 -21.60 6.05
C LEU A 55 -16.63 -22.16 5.76
N ARG A 56 -15.62 -21.50 6.30
CA ARG A 56 -14.22 -21.79 5.99
C ARG A 56 -13.77 -23.10 6.63
N PRO A 57 -13.45 -24.15 5.85
CA PRO A 57 -12.92 -25.41 6.36
C PRO A 57 -11.43 -25.23 6.70
N TRP A 58 -11.11 -24.56 7.81
CA TRP A 58 -9.76 -24.15 8.18
C TRP A 58 -8.74 -25.28 8.14
N GLY A 59 -9.09 -26.48 8.61
CA GLY A 59 -8.21 -27.62 8.53
C GLY A 59 -7.79 -27.96 7.11
N ARG A 60 -8.73 -27.92 6.15
CA ARG A 60 -8.44 -28.15 4.73
C ARG A 60 -7.61 -27.03 4.11
N ILE A 61 -7.91 -25.77 4.48
CA ILE A 61 -7.15 -24.59 4.00
C ILE A 61 -5.68 -24.70 4.43
N VAL A 62 -5.44 -24.96 5.72
CA VAL A 62 -4.08 -25.14 6.26
C VAL A 62 -3.36 -26.33 5.62
N GLU A 63 -4.04 -27.46 5.44
CA GLU A 63 -3.48 -28.65 4.77
C GLU A 63 -3.01 -28.32 3.35
N LEU A 64 -3.86 -27.67 2.55
CA LEU A 64 -3.56 -27.34 1.16
C LEU A 64 -2.41 -26.32 1.06
N TYR A 65 -2.43 -25.25 1.87
CA TYR A 65 -1.29 -24.33 1.90
C TYR A 65 -0.01 -25.05 2.35
N SER A 66 -0.07 -25.94 3.34
CA SER A 66 1.10 -26.68 3.80
C SER A 66 1.70 -27.56 2.70
N LYS A 67 0.87 -28.28 1.94
CA LYS A 67 1.32 -29.06 0.77
C LYS A 67 1.98 -28.18 -0.30
N ALA A 68 1.44 -26.99 -0.54
CA ALA A 68 2.04 -26.05 -1.48
C ALA A 68 3.38 -25.51 -0.96
N VAL A 69 3.48 -25.20 0.34
CA VAL A 69 4.72 -24.76 1.03
C VAL A 69 5.82 -25.80 0.92
N GLU A 70 5.52 -27.09 1.07
CA GLU A 70 6.49 -28.20 0.94
C GLU A 70 7.15 -28.23 -0.46
N ARG A 71 6.47 -27.68 -1.47
CA ARG A 71 6.99 -27.55 -2.84
C ARG A 71 7.49 -26.14 -3.18
N GLY A 72 7.77 -25.32 -2.18
CA GLY A 72 8.37 -24.01 -2.35
C GLY A 72 7.42 -22.91 -2.85
N HIS A 73 6.11 -23.10 -2.74
CA HIS A 73 5.13 -22.12 -3.24
C HIS A 73 5.07 -20.89 -2.31
N TRP A 74 5.75 -19.81 -2.69
CA TRP A 74 5.93 -18.63 -1.86
C TRP A 74 4.61 -17.88 -1.50
N LYS A 75 3.60 -17.86 -2.41
CA LYS A 75 2.29 -17.26 -2.08
C LYS A 75 1.57 -18.06 -0.99
N ALA A 76 1.72 -19.38 -0.99
CA ALA A 76 1.18 -20.23 0.07
C ALA A 76 1.92 -20.00 1.40
N MET A 77 3.25 -19.78 1.37
CA MET A 77 4.02 -19.41 2.56
C MET A 77 3.48 -18.11 3.16
N HIS A 78 3.29 -17.07 2.34
CA HIS A 78 2.73 -15.78 2.77
C HIS A 78 1.35 -15.94 3.41
N ASN A 79 0.41 -16.61 2.72
CA ASN A 79 -0.96 -16.76 3.22
C ASN A 79 -1.01 -17.59 4.51
N LEU A 80 -0.28 -18.69 4.56
CA LEU A 80 -0.21 -19.54 5.76
C LEU A 80 0.46 -18.82 6.93
N ALA A 81 1.52 -18.05 6.68
CA ALA A 81 2.16 -17.22 7.68
C ALA A 81 1.20 -16.19 8.26
N ASN A 82 0.41 -15.52 7.42
CA ASN A 82 -0.61 -14.57 7.86
C ASN A 82 -1.70 -15.24 8.72
N LEU A 83 -2.12 -16.46 8.38
CA LEU A 83 -3.05 -17.23 9.21
C LEU A 83 -2.45 -17.52 10.59
N TYR A 84 -1.18 -17.95 10.67
CA TYR A 84 -0.53 -18.16 11.97
C TYR A 84 -0.25 -16.86 12.72
N ARG A 85 0.08 -15.77 12.03
CA ARG A 85 0.33 -14.45 12.64
C ARG A 85 -0.90 -13.88 13.34
N THR A 86 -2.05 -13.97 12.70
CA THR A 86 -3.30 -13.41 13.21
C THR A 86 -4.08 -14.39 14.09
N GLY A 87 -3.99 -15.68 13.78
CA GLY A 87 -4.91 -16.69 14.24
C GLY A 87 -6.31 -16.50 13.63
N TRP A 88 -7.18 -17.49 13.86
CA TRP A 88 -8.58 -17.40 13.49
C TRP A 88 -9.44 -18.17 14.49
N PRO A 89 -10.36 -17.50 15.21
CA PRO A 89 -11.18 -18.16 16.21
C PRO A 89 -11.93 -19.38 15.66
N GLY A 90 -11.78 -20.53 16.33
CA GLY A 90 -12.40 -21.79 15.92
C GLY A 90 -11.74 -22.50 14.74
N GLY A 91 -10.57 -22.03 14.27
CA GLY A 91 -9.94 -22.63 13.08
C GLY A 91 -8.43 -22.71 13.08
N VAL A 92 -7.75 -21.58 13.25
CA VAL A 92 -6.29 -21.55 13.24
C VAL A 92 -5.78 -20.88 14.50
N GLU A 93 -4.98 -21.60 15.28
CA GLU A 93 -4.34 -21.06 16.47
C GLU A 93 -3.21 -20.10 16.06
N LYS A 94 -3.12 -18.96 16.76
CA LYS A 94 -2.05 -17.99 16.55
C LYS A 94 -0.71 -18.61 16.94
N ASP A 95 0.25 -18.57 16.02
CA ASP A 95 1.60 -19.09 16.21
C ASP A 95 2.61 -18.17 15.53
N THR A 96 3.13 -17.23 16.30
CA THR A 96 4.09 -16.23 15.80
C THR A 96 5.36 -16.87 15.27
N GLN A 97 5.83 -17.98 15.91
CA GLN A 97 7.06 -18.65 15.47
C GLN A 97 6.88 -19.32 14.10
N LYS A 98 5.78 -20.03 13.88
CA LYS A 98 5.46 -20.58 12.56
C LYS A 98 5.36 -19.52 11.48
N ALA A 99 4.79 -18.35 11.79
CA ALA A 99 4.75 -17.24 10.85
C ALA A 99 6.15 -16.75 10.48
N LEU A 100 7.02 -16.53 11.48
CA LEU A 100 8.42 -16.13 11.26
C LEU A 100 9.21 -17.16 10.45
N ASP A 101 9.04 -18.45 10.73
CA ASP A 101 9.70 -19.53 10.00
C ASP A 101 9.30 -19.56 8.51
N LEU A 102 8.04 -19.25 8.20
CA LEU A 102 7.54 -19.16 6.83
C LEU A 102 8.08 -17.91 6.11
N TYR A 103 8.12 -16.75 6.78
CA TYR A 103 8.74 -15.55 6.22
C TYR A 103 10.24 -15.76 5.98
N GLN A 104 10.94 -16.45 6.89
CA GLN A 104 12.35 -16.79 6.69
C GLN A 104 12.55 -17.70 5.45
N LYS A 105 11.69 -18.69 5.23
CA LYS A 105 11.73 -19.51 4.01
C LYS A 105 11.55 -18.69 2.74
N MET A 106 10.67 -17.68 2.76
CA MET A 106 10.52 -16.76 1.62
C MET A 106 11.78 -15.93 1.41
N ILE A 107 12.42 -15.45 2.48
CA ILE A 107 13.70 -14.73 2.44
C ILE A 107 14.80 -15.60 1.84
N ASP A 108 14.92 -16.87 2.25
CA ASP A 108 15.89 -17.81 1.74
C ASP A 108 15.71 -18.06 0.23
N LEU A 109 14.48 -18.02 -0.25
CA LEU A 109 14.12 -18.05 -1.68
C LEU A 109 14.29 -16.71 -2.38
N LYS A 110 14.74 -15.66 -1.69
CA LYS A 110 14.88 -14.28 -2.16
C LYS A 110 13.57 -13.66 -2.68
N VAL A 111 12.44 -14.11 -2.17
CA VAL A 111 11.12 -13.54 -2.49
C VAL A 111 10.99 -12.18 -1.82
N PRO A 112 10.77 -11.10 -2.58
CA PRO A 112 10.69 -9.73 -2.04
C PRO A 112 9.65 -9.57 -0.93
N GLN A 113 8.48 -10.22 -1.08
CA GLN A 113 7.41 -10.21 -0.09
C GLN A 113 7.85 -10.76 1.28
N GLY A 114 8.75 -11.75 1.33
CA GLY A 114 9.24 -12.31 2.61
C GLY A 114 10.03 -11.29 3.44
N PHE A 115 10.80 -10.43 2.79
CA PHE A 115 11.50 -9.34 3.46
C PHE A 115 10.51 -8.28 3.98
N TYR A 116 9.48 -7.92 3.19
CA TYR A 116 8.44 -6.99 3.60
C TYR A 116 7.65 -7.52 4.81
N ASP A 117 7.23 -8.77 4.77
CA ASP A 117 6.49 -9.41 5.86
C ASP A 117 7.32 -9.48 7.15
N MET A 118 8.62 -9.78 7.03
CA MET A 118 9.56 -9.75 8.16
C MET A 118 9.71 -8.34 8.72
N ALA A 119 9.83 -7.31 7.87
CA ALA A 119 9.86 -5.91 8.30
C ALA A 119 8.62 -5.53 9.12
N ALA A 120 7.44 -5.93 8.66
CA ALA A 120 6.18 -5.69 9.35
C ALA A 120 6.11 -6.40 10.71
N MET A 121 6.64 -7.62 10.82
CA MET A 121 6.72 -8.36 12.09
C MET A 121 7.66 -7.69 13.08
N ILE A 122 8.82 -7.23 12.62
CA ILE A 122 9.83 -6.55 13.45
C ILE A 122 9.30 -5.20 13.91
N GLY A 123 8.68 -4.42 13.04
CA GLY A 123 8.07 -3.12 13.37
C GLY A 123 7.01 -3.23 14.48
N ASN A 124 6.33 -4.37 14.57
CA ASN A 124 5.37 -4.69 15.63
C ASN A 124 6.02 -5.21 16.93
N ARG A 125 7.35 -5.07 17.10
CA ARG A 125 8.12 -5.40 18.32
C ARG A 125 8.12 -6.87 18.74
N ALA A 126 8.02 -7.80 17.83
CA ALA A 126 8.11 -9.24 18.12
C ALA A 126 9.57 -9.65 18.40
N GLY A 127 10.08 -9.34 19.59
CA GLY A 127 11.32 -9.95 20.13
C GLY A 127 12.66 -9.46 19.59
N VAL A 128 12.74 -8.29 18.95
CA VAL A 128 13.93 -7.76 18.29
C VAL A 128 14.64 -6.69 19.13
N LYS A 129 15.99 -6.72 19.16
CA LYS A 129 16.80 -5.79 19.99
C LYS A 129 16.73 -4.33 19.53
N ASN A 130 16.64 -4.09 18.21
CA ASN A 130 16.54 -2.75 17.60
C ASN A 130 15.45 -2.74 16.53
N PRO A 131 14.14 -2.75 16.89
CA PRO A 131 13.06 -2.96 15.94
C PRO A 131 13.05 -1.94 14.80
N ALA A 132 13.34 -0.67 15.08
CA ALA A 132 13.31 0.38 14.06
C ALA A 132 14.39 0.17 12.99
N THR A 133 15.64 -0.08 13.38
CA THR A 133 16.76 -0.27 12.44
C THR A 133 16.63 -1.57 11.65
N ASP A 134 16.29 -2.66 12.35
CA ASP A 134 16.17 -3.98 11.71
C ASP A 134 14.98 -4.01 10.75
N GLY A 135 13.84 -3.41 11.12
CA GLY A 135 12.67 -3.28 10.27
C GLY A 135 12.95 -2.51 8.98
N ILE A 136 13.64 -1.36 9.09
CA ILE A 136 14.03 -0.56 7.92
C ILE A 136 15.00 -1.34 7.01
N THR A 137 15.94 -2.10 7.56
CA THR A 137 16.87 -2.91 6.77
C THR A 137 16.14 -3.97 5.93
N PHE A 138 15.15 -4.65 6.50
CA PHE A 138 14.32 -5.59 5.76
C PHE A 138 13.43 -4.88 4.73
N LEU A 139 12.87 -3.72 5.07
CA LEU A 139 12.05 -2.92 4.17
C LEU A 139 12.86 -2.44 2.95
N ASP A 140 14.09 -1.95 3.19
CA ASP A 140 15.03 -1.53 2.14
C ASP A 140 15.40 -2.71 1.23
N LYS A 141 15.66 -3.89 1.82
CA LYS A 141 15.93 -5.09 1.04
C LYS A 141 14.74 -5.51 0.18
N ALA A 142 13.51 -5.46 0.71
CA ALA A 142 12.31 -5.72 -0.07
C ALA A 142 12.16 -4.74 -1.25
N ALA A 143 12.34 -3.44 -0.99
CA ALA A 143 12.26 -2.40 -2.00
C ALA A 143 13.35 -2.54 -3.08
N SER A 144 14.58 -2.90 -2.70
CA SER A 144 15.69 -3.15 -3.64
C SER A 144 15.43 -4.33 -4.59
N LEU A 145 14.50 -5.20 -4.24
CA LEU A 145 14.00 -6.30 -5.06
C LEU A 145 12.66 -5.98 -5.74
N GLY A 146 12.22 -4.73 -5.69
CA GLY A 146 11.03 -4.23 -6.36
C GLY A 146 9.71 -4.50 -5.67
N ASN A 147 9.70 -4.89 -4.38
CA ASN A 147 8.45 -5.10 -3.65
C ASN A 147 7.63 -3.81 -3.58
N LEU A 148 6.42 -3.83 -4.15
CA LEU A 148 5.60 -2.64 -4.35
C LEU A 148 5.12 -2.00 -3.03
N PRO A 149 4.65 -2.77 -2.03
CA PRO A 149 4.39 -2.24 -0.69
C PRO A 149 5.62 -1.59 -0.05
N ALA A 150 6.79 -2.25 -0.11
CA ALA A 150 8.01 -1.72 0.49
C ALA A 150 8.49 -0.42 -0.17
N LEU A 151 8.43 -0.34 -1.50
CA LEU A 151 8.70 0.89 -2.24
C LEU A 151 7.78 2.03 -1.80
N THR A 152 6.49 1.75 -1.63
CA THR A 152 5.51 2.75 -1.20
C THR A 152 5.75 3.21 0.24
N GLU A 153 6.02 2.28 1.17
CA GLU A 153 6.29 2.62 2.57
C GLU A 153 7.59 3.41 2.75
N LEU A 154 8.66 3.06 2.03
CA LEU A 154 9.88 3.86 2.02
C LEU A 154 9.66 5.23 1.39
N GLY A 155 8.88 5.30 0.31
CA GLY A 155 8.48 6.58 -0.28
C GLY A 155 7.82 7.51 0.72
N LYS A 156 6.86 7.00 1.48
CA LYS A 156 6.19 7.74 2.58
C LYS A 156 7.17 8.17 3.67
N LEU A 157 8.05 7.26 4.09
CA LEU A 157 9.05 7.55 5.11
C LEU A 157 9.97 8.70 4.67
N TYR A 158 10.44 8.69 3.42
CA TYR A 158 11.28 9.76 2.88
C TYR A 158 10.54 11.09 2.77
N ILE A 159 9.29 11.09 2.27
CA ILE A 159 8.47 12.31 2.13
C ILE A 159 8.10 12.89 3.49
N TYR A 160 7.44 12.10 4.35
CA TYR A 160 6.75 12.65 5.53
C TYR A 160 7.59 12.65 6.81
N VAL A 161 8.69 11.91 6.87
CA VAL A 161 9.50 11.78 8.08
C VAL A 161 10.92 12.31 7.90
N ALA A 162 11.53 12.04 6.74
CA ALA A 162 12.94 12.40 6.48
C ALA A 162 13.10 13.72 5.73
N ASP A 163 12.01 14.36 5.28
CA ASP A 163 12.02 15.60 4.48
C ASP A 163 12.88 15.48 3.19
N GLN A 164 12.74 14.33 2.51
CA GLN A 164 13.47 13.97 1.29
C GLN A 164 12.49 13.64 0.16
N ASP A 165 11.69 14.62 -0.22
CA ASP A 165 10.59 14.46 -1.18
C ASP A 165 11.05 13.85 -2.50
N GLU A 166 12.18 14.33 -3.06
CA GLU A 166 12.67 13.83 -4.35
C GLU A 166 12.97 12.33 -4.30
N LEU A 167 13.60 11.86 -3.24
CA LEU A 167 13.89 10.44 -3.06
C LEU A 167 12.59 9.65 -2.82
N GLY A 168 11.71 10.14 -1.94
CA GLY A 168 10.43 9.52 -1.67
C GLY A 168 9.57 9.37 -2.93
N LEU A 169 9.54 10.40 -3.76
CA LEU A 169 8.85 10.36 -5.06
C LEU A 169 9.47 9.34 -6.03
N LYS A 170 10.80 9.15 -6.05
CA LYS A 170 11.43 8.10 -6.86
C LYS A 170 10.95 6.70 -6.47
N TYR A 171 10.89 6.42 -5.16
CA TYR A 171 10.39 5.15 -4.63
C TYR A 171 8.91 4.94 -4.96
N THR A 172 8.06 5.93 -4.65
CA THR A 172 6.61 5.82 -4.87
C THR A 172 6.27 5.73 -6.36
N ASN A 173 6.93 6.52 -7.23
CA ASN A 173 6.73 6.44 -8.67
C ASN A 173 7.17 5.08 -9.25
N CYS A 174 8.18 4.44 -8.69
CA CYS A 174 8.58 3.09 -9.11
C CYS A 174 7.46 2.06 -8.86
N ALA A 175 6.80 2.11 -7.71
CA ALA A 175 5.66 1.23 -7.42
C ALA A 175 4.43 1.59 -8.26
N ALA A 176 4.13 2.88 -8.40
CA ALA A 176 3.01 3.38 -9.20
C ALA A 176 3.13 3.01 -10.67
N GLY A 177 4.34 3.12 -11.25
CA GLY A 177 4.64 2.75 -12.64
C GLY A 177 4.47 1.25 -12.93
N GLN A 178 4.52 0.41 -11.89
CA GLN A 178 4.22 -1.03 -11.96
C GLN A 178 2.73 -1.35 -11.75
N GLY A 179 1.86 -0.34 -11.65
CA GLY A 179 0.41 -0.48 -11.51
C GLY A 179 -0.06 -0.72 -10.08
N TYR A 180 0.72 -0.36 -9.08
CA TYR A 180 0.33 -0.52 -7.68
C TYR A 180 -0.58 0.62 -7.23
N ALA A 181 -1.88 0.33 -7.08
CA ALA A 181 -2.91 1.31 -6.74
C ALA A 181 -2.63 2.11 -5.46
N PRO A 182 -2.15 1.50 -4.34
CA PRO A 182 -1.79 2.27 -3.16
C PRO A 182 -0.67 3.30 -3.40
N ALA A 183 0.30 3.02 -4.29
CA ALA A 183 1.33 4.00 -4.62
C ALA A 183 0.76 5.20 -5.40
N ASN A 184 -0.20 4.97 -6.30
CA ASN A 184 -0.91 6.06 -6.97
C ASN A 184 -1.72 6.90 -5.98
N TYR A 185 -2.35 6.27 -4.99
CA TYR A 185 -3.02 6.97 -3.90
C TYR A 185 -2.05 7.84 -3.09
N GLU A 186 -0.87 7.33 -2.73
CA GLU A 186 0.15 8.11 -2.02
C GLU A 186 0.69 9.28 -2.85
N LEU A 187 0.86 9.12 -4.16
CA LEU A 187 1.19 10.24 -5.05
C LEU A 187 0.07 11.29 -5.07
N ALA A 188 -1.18 10.86 -5.09
CA ALA A 188 -2.32 11.78 -4.99
C ALA A 188 -2.28 12.57 -3.68
N MET A 189 -2.02 11.89 -2.55
CA MET A 189 -1.88 12.53 -1.24
C MET A 189 -0.73 13.54 -1.22
N TYR A 190 0.44 13.19 -1.76
CA TYR A 190 1.57 14.11 -1.87
C TYR A 190 1.20 15.37 -2.67
N TYR A 191 0.65 15.19 -3.89
CA TYR A 191 0.29 16.33 -4.73
C TYR A 191 -0.84 17.18 -4.15
N ARG A 192 -1.71 16.62 -3.33
CA ARG A 192 -2.75 17.35 -2.63
C ARG A 192 -2.21 18.13 -1.44
N LEU A 193 -1.45 17.47 -0.55
CA LEU A 193 -1.13 17.99 0.79
C LEU A 193 0.23 18.70 0.88
N VAL A 194 1.18 18.30 0.04
CA VAL A 194 2.56 18.83 0.07
C VAL A 194 2.79 19.78 -1.10
N ALA A 195 2.54 19.30 -2.31
CA ALA A 195 2.80 20.09 -3.53
C ALA A 195 1.63 21.03 -3.92
N HIS A 196 0.47 20.91 -3.29
CA HIS A 196 -0.75 21.68 -3.58
C HIS A 196 -1.13 21.71 -5.07
N ASN A 197 -0.76 20.68 -5.83
CA ASN A 197 -1.09 20.54 -7.24
C ASN A 197 -2.36 19.69 -7.39
N TYR A 198 -3.52 20.33 -7.24
CA TYR A 198 -4.82 19.67 -7.21
C TYR A 198 -5.20 18.95 -8.51
N PRO A 199 -4.95 19.48 -9.72
CA PRO A 199 -5.21 18.74 -10.95
C PRO A 199 -4.43 17.42 -11.02
N LYS A 200 -3.15 17.46 -10.60
CA LYS A 200 -2.30 16.26 -10.59
C LYS A 200 -2.73 15.28 -9.51
N ALA A 201 -3.11 15.77 -8.34
CA ALA A 201 -3.67 14.95 -7.27
C ALA A 201 -4.93 14.20 -7.72
N ALA A 202 -5.89 14.90 -8.33
CA ALA A 202 -7.13 14.30 -8.85
C ALA A 202 -6.85 13.22 -9.91
N GLY A 203 -5.88 13.46 -10.80
CA GLY A 203 -5.45 12.47 -11.80
C GLY A 203 -4.92 11.19 -11.17
N TYR A 204 -4.11 11.29 -10.12
CA TYR A 204 -3.59 10.13 -9.40
C TYR A 204 -4.67 9.41 -8.56
N TYR A 205 -5.60 10.14 -7.93
CA TYR A 205 -6.76 9.52 -7.26
C TYR A 205 -7.62 8.74 -8.26
N LEU A 206 -7.93 9.34 -9.42
CA LEU A 206 -8.68 8.65 -10.46
C LEU A 206 -7.97 7.39 -10.95
N LEU A 207 -6.65 7.46 -11.15
CA LEU A 207 -5.84 6.32 -11.53
C LEU A 207 -5.86 5.22 -10.45
N ALA A 208 -5.69 5.59 -9.18
CA ALA A 208 -5.75 4.65 -8.06
C ALA A 208 -7.13 3.98 -7.96
N ALA A 209 -8.22 4.74 -8.07
CA ALA A 209 -9.59 4.20 -8.08
C ALA A 209 -9.81 3.24 -9.24
N SER A 210 -9.32 3.56 -10.45
CA SER A 210 -9.41 2.67 -11.63
C SER A 210 -8.68 1.35 -11.43
N GLN A 211 -7.65 1.34 -10.60
CA GLN A 211 -6.84 0.18 -10.23
C GLN A 211 -7.36 -0.54 -8.96
N GLY A 212 -8.53 -0.15 -8.44
CA GLY A 212 -9.19 -0.84 -7.33
C GLY A 212 -8.78 -0.35 -5.95
N ASN A 213 -8.34 0.90 -5.81
CA ASN A 213 -8.17 1.53 -4.51
C ASN A 213 -9.50 2.16 -4.06
N ASP A 214 -10.09 1.62 -3.01
CA ASP A 214 -11.37 2.06 -2.43
C ASP A 214 -11.26 3.41 -1.73
N ASP A 215 -10.17 3.68 -1.00
CA ASP A 215 -9.91 4.99 -0.39
C ASP A 215 -9.88 6.10 -1.45
N ALA A 216 -9.28 5.82 -2.62
CA ALA A 216 -9.26 6.78 -3.72
C ALA A 216 -10.67 7.01 -4.30
N ALA A 217 -11.48 5.97 -4.44
CA ALA A 217 -12.85 6.10 -4.89
C ALA A 217 -13.70 6.90 -3.89
N PHE A 218 -13.58 6.59 -2.60
CA PHE A 218 -14.24 7.34 -1.52
C PHE A 218 -13.83 8.82 -1.54
N PHE A 219 -12.53 9.09 -1.66
CA PHE A 219 -12.04 10.47 -1.73
C PHE A 219 -12.61 11.21 -2.95
N MET A 220 -12.60 10.58 -4.13
CA MET A 220 -13.14 11.17 -5.35
C MET A 220 -14.66 11.40 -5.30
N SER A 221 -15.41 10.57 -4.59
CA SER A 221 -16.83 10.86 -4.28
C SER A 221 -16.96 12.18 -3.54
N GLY A 222 -16.17 12.42 -2.49
CA GLY A 222 -16.14 13.65 -1.73
C GLY A 222 -15.72 14.89 -2.54
N VAL A 223 -14.83 14.71 -3.52
CA VAL A 223 -14.40 15.82 -4.42
C VAL A 223 -15.57 16.43 -5.18
N PHE A 224 -16.57 15.65 -5.55
CA PHE A 224 -17.72 16.11 -6.31
C PHE A 224 -18.99 16.30 -5.48
N ASP A 225 -18.95 16.03 -4.18
CA ASP A 225 -20.09 16.24 -3.27
C ASP A 225 -20.27 17.75 -2.99
N LYS A 226 -21.48 18.24 -3.22
CA LYS A 226 -21.86 19.64 -2.92
C LYS A 226 -21.78 20.01 -1.45
N THR A 227 -21.79 19.05 -0.55
CA THR A 227 -21.71 19.26 0.91
C THR A 227 -20.27 19.33 1.41
N SER A 228 -19.29 18.90 0.61
CA SER A 228 -17.87 18.99 0.94
C SER A 228 -17.35 20.43 0.85
N PRO A 229 -16.45 20.86 1.75
CA PRO A 229 -15.75 22.13 1.64
C PRO A 229 -14.93 22.24 0.35
N ASP A 230 -14.72 23.47 -0.17
CA ASP A 230 -13.96 23.71 -1.41
C ASP A 230 -12.55 23.09 -1.38
N VAL A 231 -11.88 23.16 -0.25
CA VAL A 231 -10.53 22.57 -0.07
C VAL A 231 -10.52 21.05 -0.19
N ASP A 232 -11.57 20.37 0.28
CA ASP A 232 -11.71 18.92 0.16
C ASP A 232 -12.12 18.54 -1.26
N ARG A 233 -12.85 19.40 -1.95
CA ARG A 233 -13.15 19.27 -3.36
C ARG A 233 -11.96 19.61 -4.27
N MET A 234 -10.84 19.99 -3.70
CA MET A 234 -9.70 20.47 -4.50
C MET A 234 -10.12 21.54 -5.52
N TRP A 235 -11.06 22.41 -5.13
CA TRP A 235 -11.65 23.49 -5.94
C TRP A 235 -12.47 23.04 -7.17
N TYR A 236 -12.73 21.74 -7.37
CA TYR A 236 -13.67 21.29 -8.38
C TYR A 236 -15.11 21.73 -8.05
N SER A 237 -15.89 22.02 -9.08
CA SER A 237 -17.32 22.27 -8.91
C SER A 237 -18.03 20.97 -8.53
N PRO A 238 -19.06 21.02 -7.67
CA PRO A 238 -19.88 19.85 -7.38
C PRO A 238 -20.49 19.26 -8.65
N ASP A 239 -20.48 17.93 -8.73
CA ASP A 239 -21.12 17.19 -9.81
C ASP A 239 -21.78 15.91 -9.27
N GLU A 240 -23.11 15.94 -9.20
CA GLU A 240 -23.91 14.83 -8.66
C GLU A 240 -23.72 13.50 -9.40
N LYS A 241 -23.39 13.55 -10.71
CA LYS A 241 -23.16 12.32 -11.49
C LYS A 241 -21.82 11.69 -11.14
N LEU A 242 -20.78 12.51 -11.05
CA LEU A 242 -19.45 12.05 -10.67
C LEU A 242 -19.42 11.61 -9.20
N HIS A 243 -20.08 12.35 -8.30
CA HIS A 243 -20.25 11.94 -6.91
C HIS A 243 -20.83 10.53 -6.81
N LYS A 244 -22.00 10.29 -7.43
CA LYS A 244 -22.65 8.96 -7.41
C LYS A 244 -21.85 7.87 -8.11
N LEU A 245 -21.10 8.20 -9.16
CA LEU A 245 -20.24 7.27 -9.84
C LEU A 245 -19.16 6.74 -8.90
N TYR A 246 -18.43 7.65 -8.22
CA TYR A 246 -17.32 7.26 -7.35
C TYR A 246 -17.81 6.61 -6.06
N ASP A 247 -18.97 7.03 -5.53
CA ASP A 247 -19.64 6.38 -4.41
C ASP A 247 -20.01 4.93 -4.75
N GLY A 248 -20.59 4.72 -5.92
CA GLY A 248 -20.89 3.37 -6.43
C GLY A 248 -19.66 2.51 -6.71
N ILE A 249 -18.52 3.09 -7.10
CA ILE A 249 -17.24 2.37 -7.23
C ILE A 249 -16.72 1.97 -5.87
N TYR A 250 -16.77 2.86 -4.89
CA TYR A 250 -16.41 2.57 -3.49
C TYR A 250 -17.21 1.38 -2.95
N ASP A 251 -18.54 1.41 -3.09
CA ASP A 251 -19.41 0.33 -2.63
C ASP A 251 -19.08 -1.03 -3.29
N GLN A 252 -18.79 -1.01 -4.60
CA GLN A 252 -18.39 -2.22 -5.34
C GLN A 252 -17.05 -2.76 -4.85
N LEU A 253 -16.07 -1.90 -4.60
CA LEU A 253 -14.75 -2.28 -4.08
C LEU A 253 -14.82 -2.78 -2.62
N ALA A 254 -15.70 -2.20 -1.81
CA ALA A 254 -15.96 -2.69 -0.45
C ALA A 254 -16.55 -4.10 -0.46
N ALA A 255 -17.39 -4.43 -1.46
CA ALA A 255 -17.97 -5.76 -1.65
C ALA A 255 -16.99 -6.76 -2.28
N ASP A 256 -16.19 -6.33 -3.24
CA ASP A 256 -15.19 -7.15 -3.94
C ASP A 256 -13.89 -6.34 -4.18
N PRO A 257 -12.89 -6.46 -3.30
CA PRO A 257 -11.60 -5.75 -3.42
C PRO A 257 -10.77 -6.14 -4.65
N ASP A 258 -11.12 -7.21 -5.33
CA ASP A 258 -10.42 -7.67 -6.55
C ASP A 258 -10.91 -6.95 -7.81
N LEU A 259 -11.97 -6.16 -7.72
CA LEU A 259 -12.50 -5.40 -8.86
C LEU A 259 -11.49 -4.36 -9.37
N ARG A 260 -11.55 -4.13 -10.68
CA ARG A 260 -10.76 -3.11 -11.39
C ARG A 260 -11.64 -2.43 -12.45
N PHE A 261 -11.38 -1.15 -12.69
CA PHE A 261 -12.18 -0.32 -13.61
C PHE A 261 -11.28 0.26 -14.72
N PRO A 262 -10.75 -0.57 -15.63
CA PRO A 262 -9.71 -0.16 -16.60
C PRO A 262 -10.16 0.93 -17.58
N ASN A 263 -11.47 1.09 -17.79
CA ASN A 263 -12.03 2.10 -18.67
C ASN A 263 -12.45 3.39 -17.93
N LEU A 264 -12.35 3.45 -16.61
CA LEU A 264 -12.87 4.56 -15.79
C LEU A 264 -12.34 5.93 -16.27
N ILE A 265 -11.05 6.02 -16.52
CA ILE A 265 -10.40 7.29 -16.96
C ILE A 265 -10.91 7.72 -18.34
N LYS A 266 -11.12 6.75 -19.24
CA LYS A 266 -11.60 7.00 -20.61
C LYS A 266 -13.07 7.39 -20.64
N ASP A 267 -13.89 6.66 -19.89
CA ASP A 267 -15.35 6.81 -19.94
C ASP A 267 -15.84 7.97 -19.08
N HIS A 268 -15.07 8.33 -18.04
CA HIS A 268 -15.36 9.41 -17.10
C HIS A 268 -14.12 10.27 -16.84
N PRO A 269 -13.63 11.02 -17.86
CA PRO A 269 -12.49 11.92 -17.68
C PRO A 269 -12.86 13.03 -16.68
N LEU A 270 -11.85 13.48 -15.93
CA LEU A 270 -12.03 14.60 -15.02
C LEU A 270 -12.44 15.85 -15.80
N PRO A 271 -13.37 16.66 -15.25
CA PRO A 271 -13.65 17.97 -15.81
C PRO A 271 -12.40 18.85 -15.76
N PRO A 272 -12.28 19.87 -16.63
CA PRO A 272 -11.20 20.83 -16.54
C PRO A 272 -11.14 21.43 -15.13
N HIS A 273 -9.94 21.50 -14.56
CA HIS A 273 -9.78 22.11 -13.25
C HIS A 273 -10.07 23.62 -13.37
N PRO A 274 -10.84 24.23 -12.45
CA PRO A 274 -11.23 25.65 -12.53
C PRO A 274 -10.04 26.61 -12.51
N THR A 275 -8.86 26.12 -12.20
CA THR A 275 -7.63 26.88 -12.07
C THR A 275 -6.72 26.67 -13.28
N GLN A 276 -7.12 27.16 -14.42
CA GLN A 276 -6.18 27.33 -15.52
C GLN A 276 -5.11 28.35 -15.08
N GLY A 277 -3.89 27.87 -14.79
CA GLY A 277 -2.80 28.71 -14.29
C GLY A 277 -2.50 28.53 -12.80
N TYR A 278 -2.90 27.40 -12.19
CA TYR A 278 -2.48 27.06 -10.85
C TYR A 278 -0.94 27.12 -10.72
N ASP A 279 -0.49 27.96 -9.78
CA ASP A 279 0.92 28.09 -9.41
C ASP A 279 1.18 27.24 -8.17
N ALA A 280 1.94 26.15 -8.34
CA ALA A 280 2.29 25.23 -7.26
C ALA A 280 3.15 25.88 -6.15
N ASP A 281 3.78 27.01 -6.44
CA ASP A 281 4.58 27.77 -5.48
C ASP A 281 3.74 28.71 -4.59
N ARG A 282 2.42 28.72 -4.77
CA ARG A 282 1.49 29.52 -3.97
C ARG A 282 0.54 28.65 -3.15
N PRO A 283 0.95 28.21 -1.95
CA PRO A 283 0.16 27.30 -1.10
C PRO A 283 -1.17 27.89 -0.59
N ASP A 284 -1.32 29.21 -0.63
CA ASP A 284 -2.52 29.95 -0.26
C ASP A 284 -3.45 30.30 -1.45
N TRP A 285 -3.12 29.74 -2.63
CA TRP A 285 -3.85 30.04 -3.85
C TRP A 285 -5.33 29.64 -3.73
N LYS A 286 -6.23 30.56 -4.10
CA LYS A 286 -7.67 30.36 -4.25
C LYS A 286 -8.08 30.81 -5.64
N PRO A 287 -9.08 30.14 -6.27
CA PRO A 287 -9.61 30.67 -7.53
C PRO A 287 -10.12 32.11 -7.35
N GLU A 288 -9.86 32.95 -8.31
CA GLU A 288 -10.54 34.27 -8.37
C GLU A 288 -12.05 34.02 -8.54
N GLN A 289 -12.86 34.67 -7.68
CA GLN A 289 -14.32 34.54 -7.67
C GLN A 289 -14.91 35.22 -8.88
#